data_876e12c01f0432bce92fa8f72bc3b31a
#
_entry.id   876e12c01f0432bce92fa8f72bc3b31a
#
_cell.length_a   1.000
_cell.length_b   1.000
_cell.length_c   1.000
_cell.angle_alpha   90.00
_cell.angle_beta   90.00
_cell.angle_gamma   90.00
#
_symmetry.space_group_name_H-M   'P 1'
#
loop_
_entity.id
_entity.type
_entity.pdbx_description
1 polymer ?
#
loop_
_entity_poly.entity_id
_entity_poly.type
_entity_poly.pdbx_seq_one_letter_code
_entity_poly.pdbx_strand_id
1 'polypeptide(L)'
;MDKIKIYYDGLEVKDDIRIKGYTTNPTLLKKYNKSLKDLILPVIKKLPNTPLSIEVNSDDSDSIISEVQEILSWGGNIYIKIPIINTKGELNLKIINNLLNQNINVNITCVFSKLQIDQIFNNLSINSYNKLIISIFSGRIADTGISPSILCKYTVELFKEFSNIEILWASTREVYNIFDAINCGCHIITIPEQIYEKLSLIGKDLNKYSKETVQQFILAGQSL
;
A
#
# COMPACT_ATOMS: atom_id res chain seq x y z
N MET A 1 10.08 -14.02 6.69
CA MET A 1 9.59 -12.82 5.99
C MET A 1 9.91 -12.82 4.50
N ASP A 2 10.71 -13.75 4.01
CA ASP A 2 11.12 -13.80 2.58
C ASP A 2 9.98 -14.13 1.58
N LYS A 3 8.79 -14.42 2.09
CA LYS A 3 7.62 -14.78 1.27
C LYS A 3 6.75 -13.59 0.85
N ILE A 4 7.04 -12.37 1.34
CA ILE A 4 6.27 -11.17 1.06
C ILE A 4 7.18 -9.96 0.93
N LYS A 5 6.88 -9.05 0.01
CA LYS A 5 7.57 -7.77 -0.11
C LYS A 5 7.00 -6.80 0.92
N ILE A 6 7.87 -6.21 1.74
CA ILE A 6 7.45 -5.14 2.66
C ILE A 6 7.67 -3.80 1.97
N TYR A 7 6.59 -3.01 1.84
CA TYR A 7 6.65 -1.62 1.43
C TYR A 7 6.49 -0.74 2.66
N TYR A 8 7.16 0.39 2.66
CA TYR A 8 7.03 1.40 3.71
C TYR A 8 5.99 2.45 3.30
N ASP A 9 4.99 2.69 4.16
CA ASP A 9 3.97 3.72 3.94
C ASP A 9 4.46 5.06 4.50
N GLY A 10 5.23 5.78 3.68
CA GLY A 10 5.89 7.01 4.06
C GLY A 10 6.94 7.49 3.08
N LEU A 11 7.56 8.64 3.41
CA LEU A 11 8.58 9.31 2.58
C LEU A 11 10.00 9.18 3.16
N GLU A 12 10.14 8.71 4.39
CA GLU A 12 11.44 8.51 5.00
C GLU A 12 12.15 7.32 4.37
N VAL A 13 13.26 7.56 3.73
CA VAL A 13 14.08 6.50 3.13
C VAL A 13 14.72 5.68 4.23
N LYS A 14 14.35 4.42 4.34
CA LYS A 14 14.85 3.45 5.32
C LYS A 14 16.08 2.73 4.76
N ASP A 15 17.16 2.74 5.52
CA ASP A 15 18.34 1.90 5.25
C ASP A 15 18.09 0.49 5.80
N ASP A 16 17.16 -0.22 5.15
CA ASP A 16 16.71 -1.54 5.55
C ASP A 16 16.41 -2.39 4.32
N ILE A 17 17.19 -3.44 4.12
CA ILE A 17 17.10 -4.35 2.98
C ILE A 17 15.72 -5.05 2.88
N ARG A 18 14.95 -5.10 3.97
CA ARG A 18 13.59 -5.66 3.99
C ARG A 18 12.61 -4.79 3.23
N ILE A 19 12.84 -3.47 3.15
CA ILE A 19 11.96 -2.53 2.44
C ILE A 19 12.21 -2.64 0.94
N LYS A 20 11.19 -3.06 0.20
CA LYS A 20 11.23 -3.32 -1.24
C LYS A 20 10.48 -2.28 -2.07
N GLY A 21 9.83 -1.32 -1.44
CA GLY A 21 9.08 -0.26 -2.10
C GLY A 21 8.46 0.70 -1.11
N TYR A 22 7.80 1.71 -1.65
CA TYR A 22 7.18 2.78 -0.86
C TYR A 22 5.77 3.04 -1.35
N THR A 23 4.88 3.41 -0.43
CA THR A 23 3.55 3.90 -0.74
C THR A 23 3.31 5.25 -0.07
N THR A 24 2.54 6.10 -0.72
CA THR A 24 2.08 7.35 -0.15
C THR A 24 0.56 7.42 -0.18
N ASN A 25 0.01 8.36 0.58
CA ASN A 25 -1.39 8.75 0.49
C ASN A 25 -1.54 10.21 0.95
N PRO A 26 -2.59 10.93 0.53
CA PRO A 26 -2.77 12.36 0.84
C PRO A 26 -2.80 12.65 2.34
N THR A 27 -3.42 11.78 3.15
CA THR A 27 -3.51 11.95 4.61
C THR A 27 -2.13 11.94 5.26
N LEU A 28 -1.25 11.05 4.81
CA LEU A 28 0.11 10.95 5.29
C LEU A 28 0.96 12.17 4.89
N LEU A 29 0.73 12.69 3.68
CA LEU A 29 1.52 13.80 3.13
C LEU A 29 1.11 15.15 3.70
N LYS A 30 -0.15 15.33 4.09
CA LYS A 30 -0.71 16.59 4.61
C LYS A 30 0.12 17.19 5.76
N LYS A 31 0.70 16.37 6.63
CA LYS A 31 1.49 16.83 7.79
C LYS A 31 2.75 17.62 7.43
N TYR A 32 3.25 17.49 6.20
CA TYR A 32 4.51 18.14 5.80
C TYR A 32 4.32 19.57 5.29
N ASN A 33 3.11 20.00 4.97
CA ASN A 33 2.78 21.34 4.44
C ASN A 33 3.70 21.79 3.29
N LYS A 34 3.94 20.90 2.33
CA LYS A 34 4.76 21.08 1.13
C LYS A 34 4.04 20.57 -0.10
N SER A 35 4.47 21.01 -1.29
CA SER A 35 3.95 20.45 -2.54
C SER A 35 4.28 18.95 -2.65
N LEU A 36 3.44 18.21 -3.37
CA LEU A 36 3.69 16.79 -3.64
C LEU A 36 5.07 16.59 -4.30
N LYS A 37 5.41 17.43 -5.26
CA LYS A 37 6.68 17.41 -5.98
C LYS A 37 7.88 17.58 -5.03
N ASP A 38 7.84 18.57 -4.14
CA ASP A 38 8.93 18.81 -3.19
C ASP A 38 9.14 17.67 -2.19
N LEU A 39 8.08 16.92 -1.92
CA LEU A 39 8.13 15.74 -1.05
C LEU A 39 8.69 14.52 -1.77
N ILE A 40 8.31 14.32 -3.01
CA ILE A 40 8.58 13.08 -3.78
C ILE A 40 9.95 13.10 -4.46
N LEU A 41 10.37 14.22 -5.06
CA LEU A 41 11.64 14.31 -5.78
C LEU A 41 12.86 13.87 -4.95
N PRO A 42 13.00 14.23 -3.66
CA PRO A 42 14.11 13.73 -2.84
C PRO A 42 14.11 12.21 -2.67
N VAL A 43 12.92 11.59 -2.60
CA VAL A 43 12.80 10.13 -2.49
C VAL A 43 13.22 9.47 -3.80
N ILE A 44 12.73 9.93 -4.95
CA ILE A 44 13.11 9.43 -6.27
C ILE A 44 14.62 9.54 -6.48
N LYS A 45 15.21 10.68 -6.12
CA LYS A 45 16.67 10.89 -6.27
C LYS A 45 17.49 9.90 -5.48
N LYS A 46 17.03 9.49 -4.29
CA LYS A 46 17.71 8.50 -3.45
C LYS A 46 17.48 7.06 -3.90
N LEU A 47 16.28 6.79 -4.45
CA LEU A 47 15.77 5.45 -4.75
C LEU A 47 15.17 5.38 -6.17
N PRO A 48 15.94 5.67 -7.24
CA PRO A 48 15.40 5.83 -8.60
C PRO A 48 14.77 4.55 -9.17
N ASN A 49 15.22 3.39 -8.71
CA ASN A 49 14.74 2.08 -9.20
C ASN A 49 13.76 1.38 -8.26
N THR A 50 13.53 1.94 -7.06
CA THR A 50 12.65 1.35 -6.07
C THR A 50 11.19 1.70 -6.37
N PRO A 51 10.25 0.74 -6.37
CA PRO A 51 8.84 1.02 -6.60
C PRO A 51 8.30 2.07 -5.60
N LEU A 52 7.68 3.12 -6.14
CA LEU A 52 7.06 4.18 -5.36
C LEU A 52 5.64 4.42 -5.85
N SER A 53 4.65 4.09 -5.04
CA SER A 53 3.23 4.35 -5.33
C SER A 53 2.84 5.76 -4.86
N ILE A 54 2.46 6.63 -5.79
CA ILE A 54 2.06 8.01 -5.54
C ILE A 54 0.57 8.15 -5.85
N GLU A 55 -0.22 8.49 -4.82
CA GLU A 55 -1.66 8.64 -4.97
C GLU A 55 -2.01 10.00 -5.56
N VAL A 56 -2.88 9.98 -6.60
CA VAL A 56 -3.46 11.20 -7.16
C VAL A 56 -4.43 11.84 -6.16
N ASN A 57 -4.49 13.18 -6.18
CA ASN A 57 -5.37 13.96 -5.30
C ASN A 57 -6.64 14.43 -6.00
N SER A 58 -6.66 14.38 -7.33
CA SER A 58 -7.79 14.80 -8.15
C SER A 58 -8.89 13.74 -8.18
N ASP A 59 -10.14 14.17 -8.39
CA ASP A 59 -11.33 13.31 -8.37
C ASP A 59 -12.03 13.19 -9.74
N ASP A 60 -11.83 14.16 -10.62
CA ASP A 60 -12.35 14.12 -12.00
C ASP A 60 -11.32 13.62 -13.00
N SER A 61 -11.79 13.05 -14.11
CA SER A 61 -10.94 12.37 -15.08
C SER A 61 -9.86 13.25 -15.72
N ASP A 62 -10.19 14.49 -16.06
CA ASP A 62 -9.27 15.37 -16.79
C ASP A 62 -8.15 15.88 -15.86
N SER A 63 -8.52 16.23 -14.63
CA SER A 63 -7.58 16.61 -13.57
C SER A 63 -6.67 15.44 -13.19
N ILE A 64 -7.19 14.22 -13.07
CA ILE A 64 -6.39 13.01 -12.81
C ILE A 64 -5.35 12.81 -13.92
N ILE A 65 -5.74 12.91 -15.20
CA ILE A 65 -4.80 12.72 -16.32
C ILE A 65 -3.70 13.77 -16.28
N SER A 66 -4.03 15.03 -16.02
CA SER A 66 -3.05 16.12 -15.91
C SER A 66 -2.07 15.87 -14.76
N GLU A 67 -2.56 15.48 -13.58
CA GLU A 67 -1.76 15.16 -12.40
C GLU A 67 -0.84 13.95 -12.66
N VAL A 68 -1.35 12.91 -13.32
CA VAL A 68 -0.56 11.75 -13.72
C VAL A 68 0.61 12.13 -14.61
N GLN A 69 0.38 12.98 -15.63
CA GLN A 69 1.45 13.45 -16.53
C GLN A 69 2.53 14.22 -15.76
N GLU A 70 2.13 15.08 -14.84
CA GLU A 70 3.06 15.79 -13.97
C GLU A 70 3.88 14.82 -13.13
N ILE A 71 3.24 13.88 -12.42
CA ILE A 71 3.92 12.89 -11.55
C ILE A 71 4.92 12.06 -12.36
N LEU A 72 4.54 11.58 -13.54
CA LEU A 72 5.41 10.78 -14.39
C LEU A 72 6.62 11.57 -14.93
N SER A 73 6.48 12.88 -15.10
CA SER A 73 7.58 13.77 -15.53
C SER A 73 8.73 13.83 -14.52
N TRP A 74 8.51 13.43 -13.27
CA TRP A 74 9.54 13.42 -12.24
C TRP A 74 10.52 12.24 -12.35
N GLY A 75 10.21 11.24 -13.18
CA GLY A 75 11.04 10.04 -13.38
C GLY A 75 10.95 9.05 -12.23
N GLY A 76 11.84 8.05 -12.25
CA GLY A 76 11.85 6.99 -11.23
C GLY A 76 10.91 5.81 -11.56
N ASN A 77 10.85 4.83 -10.65
CA ASN A 77 9.97 3.66 -10.80
C ASN A 77 8.62 3.91 -10.12
N ILE A 78 7.81 4.76 -10.76
CA ILE A 78 6.53 5.23 -10.22
C ILE A 78 5.40 4.27 -10.57
N TYR A 79 4.55 4.00 -9.60
CA TYR A 79 3.21 3.44 -9.73
C TYR A 79 2.20 4.53 -9.44
N ILE A 80 1.40 4.90 -10.43
CA ILE A 80 0.30 5.85 -10.22
C ILE A 80 -0.78 5.18 -9.38
N LYS A 81 -1.03 5.71 -8.18
CA LYS A 81 -2.00 5.16 -7.25
C LYS A 81 -3.33 5.87 -7.41
N ILE A 82 -4.36 5.12 -7.83
CA ILE A 82 -5.71 5.63 -8.15
C ILE A 82 -6.75 4.86 -7.35
N PRO A 83 -7.65 5.54 -6.62
CA PRO A 83 -8.81 4.92 -5.99
C PRO A 83 -9.68 4.20 -7.03
N ILE A 84 -10.22 3.02 -6.67
CA ILE A 84 -11.13 2.26 -7.56
C ILE A 84 -12.42 3.03 -7.88
N ILE A 85 -12.85 3.91 -6.97
CA ILE A 85 -14.02 4.79 -7.14
C ILE A 85 -13.63 6.23 -6.84
N ASN A 86 -14.36 7.18 -7.44
CA ASN A 86 -14.29 8.60 -7.09
C ASN A 86 -15.20 8.94 -5.89
N THR A 87 -15.24 10.20 -5.47
CA THR A 87 -16.09 10.66 -4.35
C THR A 87 -17.59 10.54 -4.60
N LYS A 88 -18.01 10.37 -5.86
CA LYS A 88 -19.41 10.11 -6.24
C LYS A 88 -19.77 8.62 -6.24
N GLY A 89 -18.80 7.73 -5.99
CA GLY A 89 -18.98 6.29 -6.04
C GLY A 89 -18.88 5.69 -7.45
N GLU A 90 -18.46 6.46 -8.44
CA GLU A 90 -18.27 6.01 -9.81
C GLU A 90 -16.92 5.32 -9.98
N LEU A 91 -16.87 4.25 -10.78
CA LEU A 91 -15.66 3.47 -11.01
C LEU A 91 -14.65 4.22 -11.89
N ASN A 92 -13.40 4.31 -11.45
CA ASN A 92 -12.28 4.89 -12.20
C ASN A 92 -11.64 3.93 -13.24
N LEU A 93 -12.31 2.82 -13.57
CA LEU A 93 -11.77 1.77 -14.45
C LEU A 93 -11.41 2.28 -15.85
N LYS A 94 -12.15 3.28 -16.38
CA LYS A 94 -11.85 3.88 -17.69
C LYS A 94 -10.48 4.58 -17.69
N ILE A 95 -10.18 5.34 -16.64
CA ILE A 95 -8.89 6.02 -16.48
C ILE A 95 -7.78 4.98 -16.27
N ILE A 96 -8.01 4.02 -15.40
CA ILE A 96 -7.06 2.94 -15.11
C ILE A 96 -6.71 2.18 -16.39
N ASN A 97 -7.69 1.80 -17.21
CA ASN A 97 -7.47 1.16 -18.51
C ASN A 97 -6.64 2.05 -19.45
N ASN A 98 -6.93 3.34 -19.50
CA ASN A 98 -6.18 4.28 -20.33
C ASN A 98 -4.69 4.32 -19.94
N LEU A 99 -4.38 4.36 -18.65
CA LEU A 99 -3.00 4.33 -18.14
C LEU A 99 -2.31 3.00 -18.44
N LEU A 100 -2.99 1.89 -18.22
CA LEU A 100 -2.46 0.56 -18.53
C LEU A 100 -2.14 0.42 -20.03
N ASN A 101 -3.00 0.92 -20.92
CA ASN A 101 -2.77 0.90 -22.37
C ASN A 101 -1.57 1.78 -22.80
N GLN A 102 -1.18 2.75 -21.98
CA GLN A 102 0.03 3.57 -22.18
C GLN A 102 1.27 2.96 -21.50
N ASN A 103 1.20 1.71 -21.01
CA ASN A 103 2.28 1.03 -20.27
C ASN A 103 2.71 1.76 -18.99
N ILE A 104 1.79 2.47 -18.34
CA ILE A 104 2.00 3.11 -17.05
C ILE A 104 1.72 2.10 -15.95
N ASN A 105 2.64 1.97 -14.97
CA ASN A 105 2.41 1.13 -13.80
C ASN A 105 1.33 1.75 -12.90
N VAL A 106 0.37 0.95 -12.46
CA VAL A 106 -0.77 1.41 -11.67
C VAL A 106 -0.85 0.66 -10.35
N ASN A 107 -1.25 1.37 -9.29
CA ASN A 107 -1.67 0.81 -8.02
C ASN A 107 -3.13 1.20 -7.76
N ILE A 108 -4.06 0.25 -7.99
CA ILE A 108 -5.48 0.47 -7.69
C ILE A 108 -5.67 0.43 -6.19
N THR A 109 -6.15 1.53 -5.61
CA THR A 109 -6.29 1.67 -4.16
C THR A 109 -7.75 1.80 -3.71
N CYS A 110 -7.97 1.87 -2.40
CA CYS A 110 -9.30 1.94 -1.80
C CYS A 110 -10.21 0.77 -2.19
N VAL A 111 -9.65 -0.44 -2.29
CA VAL A 111 -10.42 -1.65 -2.57
C VAL A 111 -10.88 -2.28 -1.26
N PHE A 112 -12.21 -2.45 -1.11
CA PHE A 112 -12.85 -2.91 0.13
C PHE A 112 -13.76 -4.13 -0.07
N SER A 113 -14.24 -4.39 -1.28
CA SER A 113 -15.29 -5.38 -1.49
C SER A 113 -15.00 -6.35 -2.63
N LYS A 114 -15.64 -7.53 -2.54
CA LYS A 114 -15.61 -8.52 -3.61
C LYS A 114 -16.14 -7.95 -4.92
N LEU A 115 -17.21 -7.15 -4.86
CA LEU A 115 -17.77 -6.52 -6.05
C LEU A 115 -16.75 -5.65 -6.78
N GLN A 116 -15.96 -4.85 -6.06
CA GLN A 116 -14.89 -4.04 -6.67
C GLN A 116 -13.82 -4.92 -7.32
N ILE A 117 -13.44 -6.04 -6.70
CA ILE A 117 -12.49 -7.01 -7.29
C ILE A 117 -13.06 -7.62 -8.56
N ASP A 118 -14.34 -8.04 -8.56
CA ASP A 118 -14.99 -8.60 -9.74
C ASP A 118 -15.06 -7.55 -10.88
N GLN A 119 -15.32 -6.27 -10.55
CA GLN A 119 -15.29 -5.18 -11.53
C GLN A 119 -13.90 -4.95 -12.12
N ILE A 120 -12.84 -5.00 -11.31
CA ILE A 120 -11.45 -4.92 -11.76
C ILE A 120 -11.17 -6.08 -12.73
N PHE A 121 -11.46 -7.31 -12.33
CA PHE A 121 -11.18 -8.50 -13.13
C PHE A 121 -11.90 -8.51 -14.48
N ASN A 122 -13.18 -8.15 -14.49
CA ASN A 122 -14.01 -8.23 -15.69
C ASN A 122 -13.84 -7.07 -16.67
N ASN A 123 -13.29 -5.93 -16.23
CA ASN A 123 -13.28 -4.70 -17.04
C ASN A 123 -11.89 -4.14 -17.32
N LEU A 124 -10.82 -4.68 -16.74
CA LEU A 124 -9.48 -4.23 -17.07
C LEU A 124 -8.90 -5.00 -18.25
N SER A 125 -8.32 -4.25 -19.19
CA SER A 125 -7.52 -4.77 -20.28
C SER A 125 -6.11 -5.05 -19.80
N ILE A 126 -5.93 -6.20 -19.13
CA ILE A 126 -4.64 -6.60 -18.57
C ILE A 126 -3.79 -7.19 -19.68
N ASN A 127 -2.66 -6.58 -19.98
CA ASN A 127 -1.64 -7.12 -20.87
C ASN A 127 -0.39 -7.52 -20.06
N SER A 128 0.51 -8.30 -20.65
CA SER A 128 1.69 -8.83 -19.96
C SER A 128 2.79 -7.80 -19.67
N TYR A 129 2.69 -6.58 -20.20
CA TYR A 129 3.73 -5.56 -20.09
C TYR A 129 3.53 -4.64 -18.88
N ASN A 130 2.29 -4.46 -18.44
CA ASN A 130 1.95 -3.53 -17.37
C ASN A 130 2.15 -4.17 -16.01
N LYS A 131 2.71 -3.43 -15.07
CA LYS A 131 2.72 -3.83 -13.66
C LYS A 131 1.52 -3.19 -12.95
N LEU A 132 0.72 -4.04 -12.34
CA LEU A 132 -0.47 -3.66 -11.62
C LEU A 132 -0.38 -4.11 -10.15
N ILE A 133 -0.63 -3.19 -9.24
CA ILE A 133 -0.84 -3.51 -7.82
C ILE A 133 -2.32 -3.30 -7.51
N ILE A 134 -2.92 -4.24 -6.78
CA ILE A 134 -4.28 -4.10 -6.23
C ILE A 134 -4.15 -4.00 -4.71
N SER A 135 -4.42 -2.83 -4.16
CA SER A 135 -4.30 -2.53 -2.73
C SER A 135 -5.62 -2.72 -2.00
N ILE A 136 -5.76 -3.83 -1.28
CA ILE A 136 -6.91 -4.14 -0.44
C ILE A 136 -6.73 -3.43 0.91
N PHE A 137 -7.72 -2.64 1.32
CA PHE A 137 -7.68 -1.89 2.57
C PHE A 137 -8.02 -2.76 3.79
N SER A 138 -7.22 -3.81 3.94
CA SER A 138 -7.42 -4.89 4.91
C SER A 138 -7.61 -4.39 6.34
N GLY A 139 -6.80 -3.44 6.80
CA GLY A 139 -6.97 -2.90 8.16
C GLY A 139 -8.30 -2.17 8.34
N ARG A 140 -8.73 -1.35 7.38
CA ARG A 140 -10.05 -0.67 7.47
C ARG A 140 -11.20 -1.66 7.35
N ILE A 141 -11.08 -2.74 6.58
CA ILE A 141 -12.07 -3.83 6.57
C ILE A 141 -12.13 -4.47 7.95
N ALA A 142 -10.99 -4.77 8.58
CA ALA A 142 -10.93 -5.35 9.92
C ALA A 142 -11.54 -4.41 10.98
N ASP A 143 -11.37 -3.08 10.84
CA ASP A 143 -12.00 -2.08 11.73
C ASP A 143 -13.55 -2.17 11.73
N THR A 144 -14.16 -2.78 10.71
CA THR A 144 -15.62 -3.06 10.66
C THR A 144 -16.02 -4.41 11.24
N GLY A 145 -15.08 -5.18 11.79
CA GLY A 145 -15.34 -6.53 12.32
C GLY A 145 -15.36 -7.63 11.26
N ILE A 146 -15.03 -7.31 10.00
CA ILE A 146 -14.99 -8.27 8.89
C ILE A 146 -13.55 -8.75 8.69
N SER A 147 -13.35 -10.07 8.56
CA SER A 147 -12.02 -10.61 8.25
C SER A 147 -11.59 -10.26 6.81
N PRO A 148 -10.52 -9.50 6.62
CA PRO A 148 -10.02 -9.16 5.29
C PRO A 148 -9.39 -10.36 4.56
N SER A 149 -9.03 -11.42 5.30
CA SER A 149 -8.39 -12.61 4.75
C SER A 149 -9.22 -13.30 3.68
N ILE A 150 -10.55 -13.25 3.80
CA ILE A 150 -11.47 -13.83 2.80
C ILE A 150 -11.32 -13.10 1.47
N LEU A 151 -11.33 -11.78 1.49
CA LEU A 151 -11.18 -10.96 0.28
C LEU A 151 -9.78 -11.08 -0.32
N CYS A 152 -8.73 -11.07 0.52
CA CYS A 152 -7.35 -11.21 0.06
C CYS A 152 -7.12 -12.55 -0.64
N LYS A 153 -7.52 -13.67 -0.03
CA LYS A 153 -7.41 -15.00 -0.63
C LYS A 153 -8.19 -15.11 -1.94
N TYR A 154 -9.42 -14.59 -1.96
CA TYR A 154 -10.22 -14.54 -3.17
C TYR A 154 -9.50 -13.80 -4.30
N THR A 155 -8.94 -12.62 -4.00
CA THR A 155 -8.25 -11.80 -4.98
C THR A 155 -6.98 -12.48 -5.48
N VAL A 156 -6.17 -13.05 -4.58
CA VAL A 156 -4.95 -13.78 -4.95
C VAL A 156 -5.28 -14.94 -5.89
N GLU A 157 -6.29 -15.75 -5.56
CA GLU A 157 -6.70 -16.88 -6.40
C GLU A 157 -7.23 -16.44 -7.77
N LEU A 158 -8.01 -15.35 -7.81
CA LEU A 158 -8.59 -14.82 -9.04
C LEU A 158 -7.52 -14.33 -10.03
N PHE A 159 -6.44 -13.73 -9.53
CA PHE A 159 -5.38 -13.14 -10.34
C PHE A 159 -4.12 -14.01 -10.46
N LYS A 160 -4.13 -15.25 -9.99
CA LYS A 160 -2.94 -16.12 -9.92
C LYS A 160 -2.24 -16.38 -11.25
N GLU A 161 -2.96 -16.34 -12.37
CA GLU A 161 -2.41 -16.57 -13.71
C GLU A 161 -1.73 -15.31 -14.29
N PHE A 162 -1.83 -14.16 -13.63
CA PHE A 162 -1.27 -12.89 -14.07
C PHE A 162 0.00 -12.56 -13.29
N SER A 163 1.16 -12.95 -13.80
CA SER A 163 2.46 -12.73 -13.14
C SER A 163 2.86 -11.26 -12.97
N ASN A 164 2.20 -10.35 -13.68
CA ASN A 164 2.41 -8.90 -13.62
C ASN A 164 1.45 -8.18 -12.67
N ILE A 165 0.58 -8.91 -11.95
CA ILE A 165 -0.35 -8.35 -10.96
C ILE A 165 0.08 -8.77 -9.56
N GLU A 166 0.20 -7.80 -8.68
CA GLU A 166 0.55 -8.02 -7.28
C GLU A 166 -0.56 -7.56 -6.35
N ILE A 167 -0.98 -8.44 -5.45
CA ILE A 167 -1.98 -8.12 -4.42
C ILE A 167 -1.26 -7.57 -3.19
N LEU A 168 -1.69 -6.37 -2.76
CA LEU A 168 -1.10 -5.65 -1.66
C LEU A 168 -2.09 -5.55 -0.49
N TRP A 169 -1.63 -5.98 0.69
CA TRP A 169 -2.30 -5.76 1.97
C TRP A 169 -2.01 -4.33 2.44
N ALA A 170 -3.02 -3.47 2.43
CA ALA A 170 -2.92 -2.06 2.82
C ALA A 170 -3.64 -1.76 4.14
N SER A 171 -3.39 -0.56 4.67
CA SER A 171 -4.02 -0.07 5.91
C SER A 171 -3.65 -0.92 7.13
N THR A 172 -2.41 -1.37 7.21
CA THR A 172 -1.88 -2.25 8.27
C THR A 172 -2.04 -1.63 9.66
N ARG A 173 -2.55 -2.41 10.62
CA ARG A 173 -2.86 -1.98 11.99
C ARG A 173 -1.89 -2.53 13.04
N GLU A 174 -1.35 -3.71 12.80
CA GLU A 174 -0.45 -4.41 13.73
C GLU A 174 0.59 -5.26 12.99
N VAL A 175 1.66 -5.63 13.71
CA VAL A 175 2.74 -6.45 13.14
C VAL A 175 2.23 -7.81 12.66
N TYR A 176 1.23 -8.39 13.34
CA TYR A 176 0.71 -9.70 12.99
C TYR A 176 0.06 -9.74 11.59
N ASN A 177 -0.40 -8.59 11.09
CA ASN A 177 -0.93 -8.50 9.71
C ASN A 177 0.08 -8.90 8.63
N ILE A 178 1.40 -8.89 8.92
CA ILE A 178 2.42 -9.42 8.00
C ILE A 178 2.20 -10.92 7.80
N PHE A 179 1.91 -11.63 8.88
CA PHE A 179 1.64 -13.07 8.84
C PHE A 179 0.27 -13.37 8.23
N ASP A 180 -0.74 -12.52 8.50
CA ASP A 180 -2.05 -12.62 7.84
C ASP A 180 -1.91 -12.46 6.32
N ALA A 181 -1.16 -11.46 5.87
CA ALA A 181 -0.90 -11.21 4.45
C ALA A 181 -0.17 -12.38 3.79
N ILE A 182 0.85 -12.95 4.45
CA ILE A 182 1.56 -14.16 4.00
C ILE A 182 0.60 -15.34 3.89
N ASN A 183 -0.24 -15.56 4.90
CA ASN A 183 -1.19 -16.68 4.95
C ASN A 183 -2.33 -16.55 3.91
N CYS A 184 -2.56 -15.32 3.42
CA CYS A 184 -3.48 -15.06 2.32
C CYS A 184 -2.83 -15.19 0.94
N GLY A 185 -1.51 -15.32 0.87
CA GLY A 185 -0.76 -15.34 -0.39
C GLY A 185 -0.57 -13.94 -1.00
N CYS A 186 -0.74 -12.85 -0.23
CA CYS A 186 -0.47 -11.51 -0.71
C CYS A 186 1.00 -11.37 -1.11
N HIS A 187 1.27 -10.62 -2.17
CA HIS A 187 2.61 -10.39 -2.71
C HIS A 187 3.34 -9.27 -1.97
N ILE A 188 2.58 -8.28 -1.50
CA ILE A 188 3.08 -7.08 -0.85
C ILE A 188 2.25 -6.78 0.40
N ILE A 189 2.90 -6.24 1.42
CA ILE A 189 2.26 -5.54 2.54
C ILE A 189 2.88 -4.15 2.68
N THR A 190 2.06 -3.10 2.84
CA THR A 190 2.59 -1.77 3.17
C THR A 190 2.37 -1.46 4.64
N ILE A 191 3.44 -1.00 5.32
CA ILE A 191 3.44 -0.77 6.77
C ILE A 191 3.83 0.68 7.10
N PRO A 192 3.08 1.37 7.97
CA PRO A 192 3.43 2.68 8.47
C PRO A 192 4.57 2.61 9.51
N GLU A 193 5.15 3.78 9.85
CA GLU A 193 6.25 3.90 10.82
C GLU A 193 6.01 3.14 12.11
N GLN A 194 4.83 3.27 12.70
CA GLN A 194 4.49 2.61 13.98
C GLN A 194 4.58 1.09 13.92
N ILE A 195 4.35 0.49 12.75
CA ILE A 195 4.50 -0.95 12.54
C ILE A 195 5.94 -1.29 12.19
N TYR A 196 6.60 -0.44 11.41
CA TYR A 196 8.01 -0.61 11.07
C TYR A 196 8.90 -0.68 12.32
N GLU A 197 8.74 0.24 13.26
CA GLU A 197 9.46 0.25 14.53
C GLU A 197 9.28 -1.04 15.34
N LYS A 198 8.08 -1.64 15.27
CA LYS A 198 7.76 -2.88 15.97
C LYS A 198 8.27 -4.15 15.28
N LEU A 199 8.84 -4.08 14.08
CA LEU A 199 9.40 -5.26 13.41
C LEU A 199 10.50 -5.95 14.23
N SER A 200 11.22 -5.19 15.06
CA SER A 200 12.24 -5.71 15.97
C SER A 200 11.69 -6.61 17.09
N LEU A 201 10.38 -6.55 17.32
CA LEU A 201 9.70 -7.39 18.34
C LEU A 201 9.34 -8.78 17.82
N ILE A 202 9.44 -9.02 16.51
CA ILE A 202 9.12 -10.33 15.93
C ILE A 202 10.07 -11.38 16.50
N GLY A 203 9.49 -12.43 17.09
CA GLY A 203 10.27 -13.51 17.75
C GLY A 203 10.76 -13.20 19.15
N LYS A 204 10.36 -12.06 19.74
CA LYS A 204 10.69 -11.73 21.13
C LYS A 204 10.13 -12.78 22.10
N ASP A 205 10.95 -13.21 23.05
CA ASP A 205 10.50 -14.11 24.12
C ASP A 205 9.40 -13.47 24.97
N LEU A 206 8.26 -14.16 25.07
CA LEU A 206 7.06 -13.61 25.73
C LEU A 206 7.23 -13.48 27.24
N ASN A 207 8.01 -14.34 27.91
CA ASN A 207 8.26 -14.23 29.35
C ASN A 207 9.12 -13.01 29.64
N LYS A 208 10.16 -12.79 28.82
CA LYS A 208 10.97 -11.58 28.90
C LYS A 208 10.12 -10.33 28.63
N TYR A 209 9.27 -10.36 27.63
CA TYR A 209 8.40 -9.23 27.28
C TYR A 209 7.39 -8.93 28.39
N SER A 210 6.81 -9.96 29.00
CA SER A 210 5.93 -9.81 30.18
C SER A 210 6.65 -9.10 31.33
N LYS A 211 7.88 -9.55 31.68
CA LYS A 211 8.70 -8.92 32.74
C LYS A 211 8.98 -7.44 32.45
N GLU A 212 9.38 -7.13 31.21
CA GLU A 212 9.63 -5.74 30.79
C GLU A 212 8.38 -4.87 30.89
N THR A 213 7.20 -5.42 30.53
CA THR A 213 5.93 -4.72 30.64
C THR A 213 5.59 -4.39 32.11
N VAL A 214 5.78 -5.35 33.02
CA VAL A 214 5.59 -5.10 34.47
C VAL A 214 6.53 -4.01 34.96
N GLN A 215 7.81 -4.06 34.56
CA GLN A 215 8.80 -3.03 34.94
C GLN A 215 8.36 -1.62 34.46
N GLN A 216 7.85 -1.50 33.21
CA GLN A 216 7.33 -0.25 32.68
C GLN A 216 6.15 0.28 33.51
N PHE A 217 5.21 -0.59 33.89
CA PHE A 217 4.04 -0.19 34.69
C PHE A 217 4.44 0.28 36.11
N ILE A 218 5.38 -0.40 36.76
CA ILE A 218 5.87 0.01 38.08
C ILE A 218 6.56 1.38 38.01
N LEU A 219 7.42 1.59 37.00
CA LEU A 219 8.08 2.88 36.80
C LEU A 219 7.09 4.01 36.52
N ALA A 220 6.10 3.76 35.67
CA ALA A 220 5.05 4.75 35.39
C ALA A 220 4.22 5.09 36.63
N GLY A 221 3.88 4.09 37.46
CA GLY A 221 3.14 4.28 38.71
C GLY A 221 3.90 5.10 39.76
N GLN A 222 5.23 5.04 39.76
CA GLN A 222 6.05 5.84 40.67
C GLN A 222 6.10 7.34 40.30
N SER A 223 5.63 7.70 39.10
CA SER A 223 5.59 9.07 38.59
C SER A 223 4.21 9.74 38.77
N LEU A 224 3.23 9.03 39.36
CA LEU A 224 1.90 9.53 39.70
C LEU A 224 1.84 10.02 41.15
#